data_ae02946e986ec6d81bee3949c9d687ff
#
_entry.id   ae02946e986ec6d81bee3949c9d687ff
#
_cell.length_a   1.000
_cell.length_b   1.000
_cell.length_c   1.000
_cell.angle_alpha   90.00
_cell.angle_beta   90.00
_cell.angle_gamma   90.00
#
_symmetry.space_group_name_H-M   'P 1'
#
loop_
_entity.id
_entity.type
_entity.pdbx_description
1 polymer ?
#
loop_
_entity_poly.entity_id
_entity_poly.type
_entity_poly.pdbx_seq_one_letter_code
_entity_poly.pdbx_strand_id
1 'polypeptide(L)'
;MSPFDAPLDPYLIPGTRVLKNLLGAKTHEELADYENELSAAGAVLIRENPPCAEGTVGQLCWIHSMLFKDIYPWAGELRTINMSKGDGQPFHYVERMDMGIAYCEGTLRDDKLFRGMSRNQLIERLSVNYDNFNTLHPFREGNGRTQRIFWELVLHDAGWHFDWGLVNRQINDAASITAMENLDYSKLESMFDTVVKPLDKPLLAGPDLRMLSDGEYRTQPNVSRNLTAEEYQRLDKKYLREPSNPKKTKSDNELFNSEMTE
;
A
#
# COMPACT_ATOMS: atom_id res chain seq x y z
N MET A 1 3.29 -27.41 -21.95
CA MET A 1 2.08 -26.69 -21.50
C MET A 1 1.72 -25.68 -22.55
N SER A 2 0.45 -25.63 -22.95
CA SER A 2 -0.04 -24.65 -23.93
C SER A 2 0.04 -23.23 -23.34
N PRO A 3 0.31 -22.18 -24.13
CA PRO A 3 0.20 -20.79 -23.66
C PRO A 3 -1.20 -20.41 -23.14
N PHE A 4 -2.17 -21.32 -23.24
CA PHE A 4 -3.55 -21.17 -22.75
C PHE A 4 -3.78 -21.70 -21.33
N ASP A 5 -2.76 -22.26 -20.66
CA ASP A 5 -2.88 -22.85 -19.31
C ASP A 5 -2.52 -21.88 -18.18
N ALA A 6 -2.36 -20.58 -18.46
CA ALA A 6 -2.24 -19.57 -17.39
C ALA A 6 -3.57 -19.52 -16.62
N PRO A 7 -3.55 -19.55 -15.28
CA PRO A 7 -4.77 -19.42 -14.49
C PRO A 7 -5.50 -18.15 -14.91
N LEU A 8 -6.77 -18.31 -15.33
CA LEU A 8 -7.62 -17.19 -15.71
C LEU A 8 -7.72 -16.24 -14.52
N ASP A 9 -7.37 -14.98 -14.72
CA ASP A 9 -7.58 -13.94 -13.70
C ASP A 9 -9.09 -13.80 -13.44
N PRO A 10 -9.60 -14.22 -12.26
CA PRO A 10 -11.03 -14.23 -11.97
C PRO A 10 -11.64 -12.83 -11.93
N TYR A 11 -10.82 -11.81 -11.86
CA TYR A 11 -11.22 -10.41 -11.82
C TYR A 11 -11.42 -9.78 -13.19
N LEU A 12 -11.02 -10.44 -14.26
CA LEU A 12 -11.18 -9.92 -15.63
C LEU A 12 -12.53 -10.31 -16.25
N ILE A 13 -13.03 -9.45 -17.12
CA ILE A 13 -14.13 -9.80 -18.02
C ILE A 13 -13.58 -10.88 -18.99
N PRO A 14 -14.26 -12.04 -19.14
CA PRO A 14 -13.78 -13.12 -19.99
C PRO A 14 -13.39 -12.67 -21.40
N GLY A 15 -12.19 -13.05 -21.84
CA GLY A 15 -11.65 -12.70 -23.15
C GLY A 15 -11.12 -11.27 -23.29
N THR A 16 -11.05 -10.52 -22.20
CA THR A 16 -10.54 -9.14 -22.17
C THR A 16 -9.45 -8.98 -21.12
N ARG A 17 -8.84 -7.78 -21.08
CA ARG A 17 -7.96 -7.34 -19.98
C ARG A 17 -8.65 -6.37 -19.02
N VAL A 18 -9.93 -6.07 -19.22
CA VAL A 18 -10.70 -5.13 -18.42
C VAL A 18 -11.20 -5.82 -17.16
N LEU A 19 -11.07 -5.17 -16.02
CA LEU A 19 -11.59 -5.67 -14.74
C LEU A 19 -13.13 -5.72 -14.78
N LYS A 20 -13.71 -6.77 -14.18
CA LYS A 20 -15.15 -6.86 -13.92
C LYS A 20 -15.56 -5.66 -13.10
N ASN A 21 -16.57 -4.93 -13.56
CA ASN A 21 -17.05 -3.73 -12.92
C ASN A 21 -18.59 -3.68 -12.96
N LEU A 22 -19.16 -2.89 -12.06
CA LEU A 22 -20.61 -2.70 -11.92
C LEU A 22 -21.20 -1.72 -12.92
N LEU A 23 -20.33 -0.98 -13.63
CA LEU A 23 -20.69 0.14 -14.48
C LEU A 23 -20.87 -0.25 -15.95
N GLY A 24 -20.53 -1.50 -16.29
CA GLY A 24 -20.61 -1.99 -17.67
C GLY A 24 -19.50 -1.45 -18.58
N ALA A 25 -18.44 -0.85 -18.02
CA ALA A 25 -17.27 -0.40 -18.79
C ALA A 25 -16.61 -1.59 -19.49
N LYS A 26 -16.30 -1.41 -20.78
CA LYS A 26 -15.74 -2.44 -21.64
C LYS A 26 -14.30 -2.15 -22.06
N THR A 27 -13.82 -0.95 -21.78
CA THR A 27 -12.45 -0.52 -22.05
C THR A 27 -11.76 -0.06 -20.77
N HIS A 28 -10.42 -0.07 -20.78
CA HIS A 28 -9.64 0.46 -19.66
C HIS A 28 -9.86 1.96 -19.46
N GLU A 29 -10.06 2.69 -20.54
CA GLU A 29 -10.23 4.13 -20.52
C GLU A 29 -11.56 4.51 -19.85
N GLU A 30 -12.67 3.88 -20.28
CA GLU A 30 -13.98 4.07 -19.63
C GLU A 30 -13.92 3.74 -18.13
N LEU A 31 -13.29 2.60 -17.78
CA LEU A 31 -13.18 2.18 -16.39
C LEU A 31 -12.34 3.15 -15.56
N ALA A 32 -11.23 3.64 -16.11
CA ALA A 32 -10.36 4.60 -15.44
C ALA A 32 -11.06 5.93 -15.15
N ASP A 33 -11.89 6.41 -16.07
CA ASP A 33 -12.67 7.64 -15.87
C ASP A 33 -13.64 7.47 -14.70
N TYR A 34 -14.39 6.37 -14.66
CA TYR A 34 -15.28 6.04 -13.53
C TYR A 34 -14.52 5.87 -12.21
N GLU A 35 -13.37 5.16 -12.25
CA GLU A 35 -12.55 5.00 -11.05
C GLU A 35 -12.10 6.34 -10.47
N ASN A 36 -11.65 7.26 -11.34
CA ASN A 36 -11.19 8.56 -10.90
C ASN A 36 -12.33 9.36 -10.24
N GLU A 37 -13.49 9.41 -10.87
CA GLU A 37 -14.63 10.17 -10.37
C GLU A 37 -15.20 9.59 -9.07
N LEU A 38 -15.53 8.30 -9.07
CA LEU A 38 -16.23 7.67 -7.94
C LEU A 38 -15.31 7.45 -6.75
N SER A 39 -14.03 7.07 -6.96
CA SER A 39 -13.11 6.95 -5.84
C SER A 39 -12.77 8.32 -5.22
N ALA A 40 -12.76 9.40 -6.01
CA ALA A 40 -12.63 10.75 -5.49
C ALA A 40 -13.81 11.12 -4.59
N ALA A 41 -15.04 10.85 -5.04
CA ALA A 41 -16.24 11.08 -4.23
C ALA A 41 -16.21 10.26 -2.91
N GLY A 42 -15.83 8.98 -2.99
CA GLY A 42 -15.66 8.13 -1.80
C GLY A 42 -14.64 8.69 -0.81
N ALA A 43 -13.52 9.21 -1.29
CA ALA A 43 -12.49 9.79 -0.44
C ALA A 43 -12.96 11.11 0.23
N VAL A 44 -13.77 11.92 -0.45
CA VAL A 44 -14.42 13.10 0.16
C VAL A 44 -15.28 12.67 1.35
N LEU A 45 -16.14 11.67 1.16
CA LEU A 45 -17.02 11.17 2.24
C LEU A 45 -16.24 10.67 3.46
N ILE A 46 -15.11 9.99 3.25
CA ILE A 46 -14.24 9.55 4.35
C ILE A 46 -13.65 10.74 5.10
N ARG A 47 -13.19 11.79 4.38
CA ARG A 47 -12.58 12.98 4.98
C ARG A 47 -13.56 13.89 5.68
N GLU A 48 -14.83 13.92 5.24
CA GLU A 48 -15.90 14.65 5.93
C GLU A 48 -16.22 14.05 7.31
N ASN A 49 -16.11 12.73 7.44
CA ASN A 49 -16.34 12.01 8.68
C ASN A 49 -15.24 10.96 8.91
N PRO A 50 -14.01 11.39 9.22
CA PRO A 50 -12.88 10.49 9.33
C PRO A 50 -13.04 9.56 10.54
N PRO A 51 -12.93 8.22 10.34
CA PRO A 51 -12.88 7.30 11.47
C PRO A 51 -11.56 7.45 12.23
N CYS A 52 -11.55 7.02 13.50
CA CYS A 52 -10.30 6.88 14.24
C CYS A 52 -9.36 5.89 13.53
N ALA A 53 -8.05 6.13 13.61
CA ALA A 53 -7.08 5.22 13.06
C ALA A 53 -7.00 3.93 13.89
N GLU A 54 -7.22 2.79 13.25
CA GLU A 54 -7.10 1.46 13.85
C GLU A 54 -5.74 0.83 13.52
N GLY A 55 -5.15 1.19 12.38
CA GLY A 55 -3.89 0.61 11.92
C GLY A 55 -4.02 -0.83 11.43
N THR A 56 -5.22 -1.27 11.06
CA THR A 56 -5.53 -2.66 10.68
C THR A 56 -5.79 -2.80 9.18
N VAL A 57 -5.59 -4.01 8.65
CA VAL A 57 -6.00 -4.35 7.28
C VAL A 57 -7.54 -4.36 7.16
N GLY A 58 -8.26 -4.62 8.25
CA GLY A 58 -9.70 -4.43 8.32
C GLY A 58 -10.10 -2.99 7.99
N GLN A 59 -9.39 -2.00 8.52
CA GLN A 59 -9.59 -0.59 8.17
C GLN A 59 -9.25 -0.32 6.70
N LEU A 60 -8.17 -0.91 6.16
CA LEU A 60 -7.88 -0.84 4.71
C LEU A 60 -9.02 -1.41 3.86
N CYS A 61 -9.58 -2.56 4.24
CA CYS A 61 -10.72 -3.15 3.56
C CYS A 61 -11.95 -2.22 3.58
N TRP A 62 -12.22 -1.60 4.72
CA TRP A 62 -13.30 -0.62 4.84
C TRP A 62 -13.06 0.60 3.93
N ILE A 63 -11.84 1.19 3.95
CA ILE A 63 -11.48 2.31 3.06
C ILE A 63 -11.64 1.90 1.60
N HIS A 64 -11.11 0.72 1.22
CA HIS A 64 -11.22 0.21 -0.14
C HIS A 64 -12.69 0.04 -0.56
N SER A 65 -13.53 -0.49 0.32
CA SER A 65 -14.97 -0.58 0.08
C SER A 65 -15.60 0.79 -0.16
N MET A 66 -15.29 1.78 0.68
CA MET A 66 -15.81 3.14 0.53
C MET A 66 -15.40 3.80 -0.78
N LEU A 67 -14.20 3.52 -1.28
CA LEU A 67 -13.70 4.09 -2.53
C LEU A 67 -14.26 3.38 -3.78
N PHE A 68 -14.56 2.06 -3.70
CA PHE A 68 -14.73 1.23 -4.89
C PHE A 68 -16.04 0.42 -4.92
N LYS A 69 -16.91 0.49 -3.91
CA LYS A 69 -18.15 -0.28 -3.83
C LYS A 69 -19.11 -0.10 -5.00
N ASP A 70 -19.09 1.08 -5.60
CA ASP A 70 -19.93 1.41 -6.76
C ASP A 70 -19.23 1.10 -8.10
N ILE A 71 -17.99 0.61 -8.06
CA ILE A 71 -17.16 0.30 -9.22
C ILE A 71 -16.92 -1.21 -9.33
N TYR A 72 -16.50 -1.85 -8.24
CA TYR A 72 -16.06 -3.23 -8.23
C TYR A 72 -16.93 -4.13 -7.35
N PRO A 73 -17.38 -5.31 -7.86
CA PRO A 73 -18.16 -6.26 -7.06
C PRO A 73 -17.36 -6.86 -5.90
N TRP A 74 -16.04 -6.73 -5.91
CA TRP A 74 -15.09 -7.22 -4.90
C TRP A 74 -14.49 -6.11 -4.03
N ALA A 75 -15.12 -4.92 -4.01
CA ALA A 75 -14.66 -3.80 -3.20
C ALA A 75 -14.60 -4.16 -1.71
N GLY A 76 -13.44 -3.94 -1.08
CA GLY A 76 -13.18 -4.30 0.31
C GLY A 76 -12.72 -5.74 0.54
N GLU A 77 -12.67 -6.58 -0.49
CA GLU A 77 -12.22 -7.97 -0.38
C GLU A 77 -10.73 -8.11 -0.69
N LEU A 78 -10.06 -8.99 0.05
CA LEU A 78 -8.66 -9.35 -0.23
C LEU A 78 -8.56 -10.10 -1.56
N ARG A 79 -7.49 -9.84 -2.30
CA ARG A 79 -7.24 -10.56 -3.56
C ARG A 79 -7.01 -12.05 -3.35
N THR A 80 -7.40 -12.82 -4.34
CA THR A 80 -7.27 -14.28 -4.37
C THR A 80 -6.20 -14.78 -5.34
N ILE A 81 -5.42 -13.87 -5.94
CA ILE A 81 -4.39 -14.20 -6.92
C ILE A 81 -3.06 -13.56 -6.57
N ASN A 82 -1.97 -14.22 -6.95
CA ASN A 82 -0.63 -13.68 -6.83
C ASN A 82 -0.34 -12.67 -7.93
N MET A 83 0.29 -11.55 -7.57
CA MET A 83 0.52 -10.41 -8.45
C MET A 83 1.93 -9.89 -8.33
N SER A 84 2.42 -9.24 -9.39
CA SER A 84 3.62 -8.42 -9.39
C SER A 84 3.36 -7.11 -10.13
N LYS A 85 4.18 -6.10 -9.89
CA LYS A 85 4.18 -4.88 -10.69
C LYS A 85 5.18 -5.05 -11.83
N GLY A 86 4.68 -5.27 -13.04
CA GLY A 86 5.51 -5.58 -14.20
C GLY A 86 6.31 -6.87 -14.01
N ASP A 87 7.60 -6.84 -14.37
CA ASP A 87 8.54 -7.95 -14.20
C ASP A 87 9.34 -7.87 -12.89
N GLY A 88 8.93 -6.98 -11.98
CA GLY A 88 9.56 -6.78 -10.67
C GLY A 88 9.23 -7.86 -9.65
N GLN A 89 9.66 -7.61 -8.42
CA GLN A 89 9.42 -8.50 -7.30
C GLN A 89 7.90 -8.72 -7.09
N PRO A 90 7.45 -9.96 -6.82
CA PRO A 90 6.06 -10.23 -6.51
C PRO A 90 5.65 -9.54 -5.20
N PHE A 91 4.40 -9.09 -5.14
CA PHE A 91 3.76 -8.72 -3.90
C PHE A 91 3.58 -9.94 -2.98
N HIS A 92 3.17 -9.70 -1.74
CA HIS A 92 2.99 -10.78 -0.78
C HIS A 92 2.05 -11.87 -1.32
N TYR A 93 2.41 -13.13 -1.08
CA TYR A 93 1.69 -14.28 -1.61
C TYR A 93 0.35 -14.48 -0.91
N VAL A 94 -0.71 -14.77 -1.67
CA VAL A 94 -2.07 -14.96 -1.11
C VAL A 94 -2.14 -16.14 -0.16
N GLU A 95 -1.34 -17.19 -0.37
CA GLU A 95 -1.26 -18.36 0.50
C GLU A 95 -0.70 -18.05 1.90
N ARG A 96 -0.07 -16.88 2.04
CA ARG A 96 0.52 -16.38 3.30
C ARG A 96 -0.06 -15.03 3.71
N MET A 97 -1.21 -14.66 3.16
CA MET A 97 -1.81 -13.34 3.37
C MET A 97 -2.02 -13.05 4.87
N ASP A 98 -2.50 -14.03 5.63
CA ASP A 98 -2.72 -13.88 7.08
C ASP A 98 -1.42 -13.57 7.83
N MET A 99 -0.29 -14.18 7.43
CA MET A 99 1.02 -13.90 8.04
C MET A 99 1.48 -12.48 7.70
N GLY A 100 1.29 -12.05 6.46
CA GLY A 100 1.61 -10.70 6.01
C GLY A 100 0.78 -9.64 6.74
N ILE A 101 -0.51 -9.91 6.90
CA ILE A 101 -1.44 -9.06 7.66
C ILE A 101 -0.97 -8.93 9.11
N ALA A 102 -0.76 -10.07 9.78
CA ALA A 102 -0.31 -10.09 11.18
C ALA A 102 1.01 -9.35 11.38
N TYR A 103 1.94 -9.45 10.42
CA TYR A 103 3.22 -8.74 10.44
C TYR A 103 3.02 -7.22 10.29
N CYS A 104 2.26 -6.77 9.29
CA CYS A 104 2.00 -5.35 9.05
C CYS A 104 1.31 -4.69 10.25
N GLU A 105 0.23 -5.31 10.74
CA GLU A 105 -0.52 -4.81 11.89
C GLU A 105 0.32 -4.84 13.18
N GLY A 106 1.12 -5.90 13.38
CA GLY A 106 2.03 -6.04 14.51
C GLY A 106 3.06 -4.92 14.53
N THR A 107 3.75 -4.68 13.42
CA THR A 107 4.77 -3.63 13.29
C THR A 107 4.20 -2.25 13.58
N LEU A 108 3.03 -1.94 13.01
CA LEU A 108 2.39 -0.63 13.19
C LEU A 108 1.86 -0.45 14.62
N ARG A 109 1.36 -1.52 15.24
CA ARG A 109 0.94 -1.53 16.65
C ARG A 109 2.13 -1.33 17.59
N ASP A 110 3.26 -1.99 17.35
CA ASP A 110 4.48 -1.85 18.15
C ASP A 110 5.02 -0.42 18.06
N ASP A 111 4.86 0.22 16.90
CA ASP A 111 5.13 1.63 16.68
C ASP A 111 4.02 2.56 17.24
N LYS A 112 3.02 2.03 17.96
CA LYS A 112 1.91 2.77 18.58
C LYS A 112 1.17 3.70 17.62
N LEU A 113 1.04 3.30 16.35
CA LEU A 113 0.51 4.14 15.27
C LEU A 113 1.21 5.51 15.21
N PHE A 114 2.51 5.54 15.48
CA PHE A 114 3.42 6.71 15.50
C PHE A 114 3.11 7.77 16.58
N ARG A 115 2.18 7.51 17.51
CA ARG A 115 1.82 8.46 18.56
C ARG A 115 3.02 8.74 19.47
N GLY A 116 3.32 10.02 19.67
CA GLY A 116 4.40 10.49 20.53
C GLY A 116 5.81 10.38 19.94
N MET A 117 5.95 9.98 18.68
CA MET A 117 7.25 9.95 17.99
C MET A 117 7.71 11.37 17.64
N SER A 118 9.01 11.62 17.72
CA SER A 118 9.63 12.77 17.09
C SER A 118 9.53 12.65 15.55
N ARG A 119 9.65 13.78 14.84
CA ARG A 119 9.55 13.78 13.37
C ARG A 119 10.53 12.81 12.71
N ASN A 120 11.78 12.74 13.17
CA ASN A 120 12.79 11.85 12.58
C ASN A 120 12.42 10.37 12.80
N GLN A 121 12.01 10.01 14.01
CA GLN A 121 11.53 8.65 14.30
C GLN A 121 10.30 8.30 13.48
N LEU A 122 9.36 9.24 13.34
CA LEU A 122 8.19 9.05 12.49
C LEU A 122 8.57 8.74 11.06
N ILE A 123 9.43 9.53 10.42
CA ILE A 123 9.82 9.35 9.01
C ILE A 123 10.48 7.99 8.81
N GLU A 124 11.40 7.60 9.68
CA GLU A 124 12.06 6.29 9.65
C GLU A 124 11.02 5.17 9.76
N ARG A 125 10.16 5.21 10.79
CA ARG A 125 9.18 4.14 11.04
C ARG A 125 8.05 4.11 10.01
N LEU A 126 7.63 5.27 9.52
CA LEU A 126 6.66 5.38 8.44
C LEU A 126 7.20 4.73 7.16
N SER A 127 8.47 4.94 6.82
CA SER A 127 9.09 4.35 5.63
C SER A 127 9.06 2.83 5.67
N VAL A 128 9.38 2.24 6.82
CA VAL A 128 9.32 0.78 7.02
C VAL A 128 7.88 0.27 6.94
N ASN A 129 6.95 0.90 7.66
CA ASN A 129 5.55 0.46 7.66
C ASN A 129 4.88 0.65 6.29
N TYR A 130 5.18 1.76 5.62
CA TYR A 130 4.68 2.02 4.26
C TYR A 130 5.12 0.92 3.28
N ASP A 131 6.39 0.53 3.29
CA ASP A 131 6.90 -0.57 2.45
C ASP A 131 6.25 -1.91 2.80
N ASN A 132 6.06 -2.20 4.10
CA ASN A 132 5.38 -3.42 4.55
C ASN A 132 3.95 -3.52 3.94
N PHE A 133 3.15 -2.47 4.08
CA PHE A 133 1.79 -2.45 3.54
C PHE A 133 1.76 -2.40 2.01
N ASN A 134 2.74 -1.71 1.39
CA ASN A 134 2.88 -1.69 -0.06
C ASN A 134 3.27 -3.07 -0.61
N THR A 135 4.12 -3.81 0.09
CA THR A 135 4.50 -5.19 -0.25
C THR A 135 3.34 -6.17 -0.02
N LEU A 136 2.55 -5.97 1.03
CA LEU A 136 1.34 -6.76 1.28
C LEU A 136 0.38 -6.69 0.10
N HIS A 137 0.12 -5.49 -0.43
CA HIS A 137 -0.69 -5.22 -1.63
C HIS A 137 -2.01 -6.01 -1.63
N PRO A 138 -2.89 -5.80 -0.65
CA PRO A 138 -3.95 -6.76 -0.34
C PRO A 138 -5.08 -6.84 -1.37
N PHE A 139 -5.22 -5.86 -2.26
CA PHE A 139 -6.32 -5.78 -3.23
C PHE A 139 -5.89 -6.05 -4.65
N ARG A 140 -6.83 -6.45 -5.51
CA ARG A 140 -6.58 -6.64 -6.94
C ARG A 140 -6.27 -5.31 -7.66
N GLU A 141 -6.94 -4.23 -7.29
CA GLU A 141 -6.77 -2.86 -7.78
C GLU A 141 -7.02 -1.87 -6.64
N GLY A 142 -6.66 -0.61 -6.79
CA GLY A 142 -6.98 0.44 -5.84
C GLY A 142 -6.06 0.52 -4.61
N ASN A 143 -5.02 -0.31 -4.50
CA ASN A 143 -4.12 -0.34 -3.34
C ASN A 143 -3.51 1.02 -3.02
N GLY A 144 -3.01 1.74 -4.03
CA GLY A 144 -2.38 3.04 -3.83
C GLY A 144 -3.35 4.09 -3.28
N ARG A 145 -4.57 4.19 -3.85
CA ARG A 145 -5.60 5.12 -3.39
C ARG A 145 -6.05 4.81 -1.96
N THR A 146 -6.24 3.53 -1.66
CA THR A 146 -6.61 3.05 -0.32
C THR A 146 -5.52 3.37 0.71
N GLN A 147 -4.26 3.08 0.40
CA GLN A 147 -3.14 3.35 1.31
C GLN A 147 -2.96 4.84 1.60
N ARG A 148 -3.19 5.73 0.64
CA ARG A 148 -3.11 7.18 0.87
C ARG A 148 -4.07 7.63 1.95
N ILE A 149 -5.34 7.22 1.87
CA ILE A 149 -6.34 7.55 2.89
C ILE A 149 -5.97 6.90 4.23
N PHE A 150 -5.52 5.64 4.21
CA PHE A 150 -5.10 4.95 5.43
C PHE A 150 -3.98 5.70 6.16
N TRP A 151 -2.92 6.09 5.45
CA TRP A 151 -1.82 6.83 6.07
C TRP A 151 -2.20 8.25 6.47
N GLU A 152 -3.10 8.91 5.75
CA GLU A 152 -3.67 10.19 6.19
C GLU A 152 -4.35 10.04 7.57
N LEU A 153 -5.17 9.01 7.76
CA LEU A 153 -5.86 8.76 9.03
C LEU A 153 -4.86 8.45 10.16
N VAL A 154 -3.90 7.55 9.91
CA VAL A 154 -2.90 7.15 10.92
C VAL A 154 -2.03 8.34 11.33
N LEU A 155 -1.57 9.12 10.39
CA LEU A 155 -0.73 10.28 10.67
C LEU A 155 -1.51 11.41 11.34
N HIS A 156 -2.74 11.67 10.91
CA HIS A 156 -3.59 12.66 11.56
C HIS A 156 -3.82 12.34 13.04
N ASP A 157 -4.10 11.09 13.36
CA ASP A 157 -4.32 10.62 14.72
C ASP A 157 -3.03 10.70 15.59
N ALA A 158 -1.87 10.67 14.94
CA ALA A 158 -0.56 10.86 15.56
C ALA A 158 -0.13 12.36 15.65
N GLY A 159 -0.97 13.30 15.17
CA GLY A 159 -0.71 14.74 15.21
C GLY A 159 0.08 15.27 14.02
N TRP A 160 0.02 14.58 12.87
CA TRP A 160 0.72 14.94 11.65
C TRP A 160 -0.22 15.09 10.47
N HIS A 161 0.13 15.97 9.55
CA HIS A 161 -0.52 16.13 8.26
C HIS A 161 0.34 15.52 7.15
N PHE A 162 -0.30 14.88 6.18
CA PHE A 162 0.38 14.30 5.03
C PHE A 162 -0.07 15.02 3.75
N ASP A 163 0.85 15.72 3.10
CA ASP A 163 0.57 16.48 1.87
C ASP A 163 0.96 15.69 0.62
N TRP A 164 0.05 14.85 0.14
CA TRP A 164 0.24 14.07 -1.08
C TRP A 164 0.38 14.94 -2.34
N GLY A 165 -0.08 16.19 -2.34
CA GLY A 165 0.02 17.11 -3.48
C GLY A 165 1.45 17.43 -3.90
N LEU A 166 2.42 17.16 -3.02
CA LEU A 166 3.85 17.34 -3.28
C LEU A 166 4.53 16.08 -3.86
N VAL A 167 3.81 14.96 -3.98
CA VAL A 167 4.35 13.68 -4.47
C VAL A 167 3.67 13.28 -5.76
N ASN A 168 4.43 13.23 -6.85
CA ASN A 168 3.93 12.63 -8.07
C ASN A 168 4.13 11.09 -8.03
N ARG A 169 3.43 10.40 -8.94
CA ARG A 169 3.48 8.95 -9.07
C ARG A 169 4.92 8.44 -9.27
N GLN A 170 5.71 9.09 -10.10
CA GLN A 170 7.06 8.64 -10.46
C GLN A 170 7.98 8.63 -9.22
N ILE A 171 7.89 9.66 -8.37
CA ILE A 171 8.63 9.74 -7.11
C ILE A 171 8.23 8.60 -6.18
N ASN A 172 6.92 8.41 -5.98
CA ASN A 172 6.41 7.35 -5.11
C ASN A 172 6.77 5.95 -5.62
N ASP A 173 6.59 5.69 -6.92
CA ASP A 173 6.92 4.41 -7.54
C ASP A 173 8.42 4.10 -7.42
N ALA A 174 9.30 5.07 -7.71
CA ALA A 174 10.74 4.89 -7.61
C ALA A 174 11.20 4.65 -6.16
N ALA A 175 10.61 5.35 -5.18
CA ALA A 175 10.91 5.16 -3.77
C ALA A 175 10.44 3.79 -3.27
N SER A 176 9.21 3.40 -3.63
CA SER A 176 8.62 2.11 -3.27
C SER A 176 9.37 0.91 -3.88
N ILE A 177 9.78 1.01 -5.16
CA ILE A 177 10.57 -0.04 -5.81
C ILE A 177 11.92 -0.20 -5.11
N THR A 178 12.61 0.91 -4.81
CA THR A 178 13.90 0.87 -4.13
C THR A 178 13.79 0.23 -2.74
N ALA A 179 12.77 0.58 -1.98
CA ALA A 179 12.51 -0.01 -0.66
C ALA A 179 12.21 -1.52 -0.77
N MET A 180 11.29 -1.89 -1.66
CA MET A 180 10.84 -3.27 -1.82
C MET A 180 11.95 -4.21 -2.33
N GLU A 181 12.78 -3.76 -3.30
CA GLU A 181 13.81 -4.60 -3.92
C GLU A 181 15.11 -4.65 -3.14
N ASN A 182 15.50 -3.53 -2.51
CA ASN A 182 16.82 -3.38 -1.91
C ASN A 182 16.81 -3.24 -0.38
N LEU A 183 15.63 -3.12 0.26
CA LEU A 183 15.48 -2.73 1.67
C LEU A 183 16.18 -1.38 1.98
N ASP A 184 16.24 -0.50 0.96
CA ASP A 184 16.78 0.84 1.07
C ASP A 184 15.63 1.84 1.17
N TYR A 185 15.43 2.37 2.36
CA TYR A 185 14.35 3.30 2.67
C TYR A 185 14.70 4.77 2.41
N SER A 186 15.94 5.09 2.02
CA SER A 186 16.43 6.46 1.88
C SER A 186 15.56 7.35 0.99
N LYS A 187 15.01 6.80 -0.10
CA LYS A 187 14.10 7.54 -1.00
C LYS A 187 12.72 7.75 -0.39
N LEU A 188 12.18 6.77 0.36
CA LEU A 188 10.94 6.93 1.09
C LEU A 188 11.09 7.95 2.20
N GLU A 189 12.18 7.90 2.97
CA GLU A 189 12.50 8.86 4.02
C GLU A 189 12.60 10.28 3.46
N SER A 190 13.31 10.47 2.34
CA SER A 190 13.42 11.76 1.66
C SER A 190 12.07 12.28 1.16
N MET A 191 11.23 11.41 0.62
CA MET A 191 9.87 11.73 0.19
C MET A 191 9.02 12.15 1.40
N PHE A 192 9.00 11.36 2.47
CA PHE A 192 8.21 11.65 3.67
C PHE A 192 8.72 12.89 4.41
N ASP A 193 10.02 13.15 4.39
CA ASP A 193 10.58 14.40 4.95
C ASP A 193 10.02 15.65 4.25
N THR A 194 9.69 15.54 2.97
CA THR A 194 9.09 16.66 2.22
C THR A 194 7.61 16.86 2.56
N VAL A 195 6.84 15.78 2.73
CA VAL A 195 5.37 15.81 2.73
C VAL A 195 4.74 15.71 4.12
N VAL A 196 5.47 15.22 5.14
CA VAL A 196 4.97 15.13 6.51
C VAL A 196 5.21 16.45 7.24
N LYS A 197 4.13 17.07 7.70
CA LYS A 197 4.12 18.35 8.43
C LYS A 197 3.43 18.19 9.78
N PRO A 198 3.79 18.95 10.80
CA PRO A 198 3.00 19.01 12.02
C PRO A 198 1.56 19.45 11.72
N LEU A 199 0.62 18.94 12.48
CA LEU A 199 -0.79 19.30 12.33
C LEU A 199 -1.04 20.65 13.00
N ASP A 200 -0.93 21.75 12.26
CA ASP A 200 -1.12 23.11 12.79
C ASP A 200 -2.59 23.50 12.98
N LYS A 201 -3.52 22.77 12.36
CA LYS A 201 -4.98 23.00 12.45
C LYS A 201 -5.73 21.69 12.23
N PRO A 202 -6.92 21.50 12.84
CA PRO A 202 -7.78 20.35 12.52
C PRO A 202 -8.15 20.35 11.04
N LEU A 203 -8.29 19.15 10.47
CA LEU A 203 -8.70 18.85 9.08
C LEU A 203 -10.11 19.42 8.79
N LEU A 204 -10.27 20.75 8.74
CA LEU A 204 -11.51 21.43 8.36
C LEU A 204 -11.37 22.20 7.04
N ALA A 205 -10.23 22.17 6.40
CA ALA A 205 -10.09 22.69 5.05
C ALA A 205 -10.66 21.65 4.06
N GLY A 206 -11.61 22.06 3.26
CA GLY A 206 -12.26 21.20 2.27
C GLY A 206 -11.26 20.44 1.39
N PRO A 207 -11.69 19.33 0.80
CA PRO A 207 -10.82 18.44 0.06
C PRO A 207 -10.09 19.19 -1.05
N ASP A 208 -8.78 19.04 -1.10
CA ASP A 208 -8.04 19.36 -2.33
C ASP A 208 -8.34 18.25 -3.32
N LEU A 209 -9.41 18.43 -4.10
CA LEU A 209 -9.86 17.48 -5.12
C LEU A 209 -8.77 17.19 -6.16
N ARG A 210 -7.75 18.06 -6.27
CA ARG A 210 -6.59 17.82 -7.15
C ARG A 210 -5.78 16.62 -6.73
N MET A 211 -5.84 16.23 -5.46
CA MET A 211 -5.15 15.03 -4.96
C MET A 211 -5.80 13.72 -5.40
N LEU A 212 -7.05 13.75 -5.81
CA LEU A 212 -7.83 12.58 -6.20
C LEU A 212 -8.09 12.54 -7.70
N SER A 213 -8.14 13.69 -8.34
CA SER A 213 -8.14 13.80 -9.79
C SER A 213 -6.71 13.70 -10.30
N ASP A 214 -6.14 12.51 -10.20
CA ASP A 214 -4.87 12.21 -10.84
C ASP A 214 -5.04 12.20 -12.36
N GLY A 215 -5.18 13.39 -12.95
CA GLY A 215 -5.12 13.56 -14.40
C GLY A 215 -3.85 12.96 -15.00
N GLU A 216 -2.80 12.78 -14.18
CA GLU A 216 -1.56 12.09 -14.52
C GLU A 216 -1.60 10.57 -14.28
N TYR A 217 -2.58 10.04 -13.50
CA TYR A 217 -2.76 8.59 -13.35
C TYR A 217 -3.52 7.95 -14.53
N ARG A 218 -3.93 8.74 -15.49
CA ARG A 218 -4.80 8.34 -16.61
C ARG A 218 -4.21 7.31 -17.56
N THR A 219 -2.93 7.01 -17.58
CA THR A 219 -2.38 6.50 -18.82
C THR A 219 -1.55 5.23 -18.77
N GLN A 220 -1.42 4.58 -17.64
CA GLN A 220 -0.85 3.25 -17.69
C GLN A 220 -1.80 2.27 -17.00
N PRO A 221 -2.30 1.26 -17.74
CA PRO A 221 -2.97 0.15 -17.11
C PRO A 221 -2.02 -0.34 -16.02
N ASN A 222 -2.56 -0.53 -14.83
CA ASN A 222 -1.82 -1.17 -13.76
C ASN A 222 -1.47 -2.56 -14.29
N VAL A 223 -0.22 -2.76 -14.71
CA VAL A 223 0.25 -4.01 -15.32
C VAL A 223 0.53 -5.03 -14.22
N SER A 224 -0.39 -5.11 -13.26
CA SER A 224 -0.45 -6.25 -12.37
C SER A 224 -1.00 -7.41 -13.17
N ARG A 225 -0.20 -8.44 -13.37
CA ARG A 225 -0.59 -9.64 -14.08
C ARG A 225 -0.49 -10.86 -13.18
N ASN A 226 -1.29 -11.86 -13.45
CA ASN A 226 -1.11 -13.16 -12.81
C ASN A 226 0.26 -13.71 -13.15
N LEU A 227 0.96 -14.17 -12.13
CA LEU A 227 2.18 -14.93 -12.30
C LEU A 227 1.83 -16.36 -12.70
N THR A 228 2.54 -16.91 -13.68
CA THR A 228 2.50 -18.35 -13.96
C THR A 228 3.19 -19.11 -12.81
N ALA A 229 2.88 -20.40 -12.65
CA ALA A 229 3.50 -21.22 -11.62
C ALA A 229 5.04 -21.26 -11.73
N GLU A 230 5.58 -21.21 -12.96
CA GLU A 230 7.02 -21.19 -13.21
C GLU A 230 7.66 -19.84 -12.84
N GLU A 231 7.00 -18.73 -13.19
CA GLU A 231 7.42 -17.38 -12.78
C GLU A 231 7.37 -17.22 -11.27
N TYR A 232 6.32 -17.77 -10.64
CA TYR A 232 6.19 -17.82 -9.19
C TYR A 232 7.39 -18.52 -8.54
N GLN A 233 7.70 -19.77 -8.97
CA GLN A 233 8.84 -20.52 -8.44
C GLN A 233 10.18 -19.84 -8.69
N ARG A 234 10.34 -19.17 -9.85
CA ARG A 234 11.55 -18.47 -10.21
C ARG A 234 11.73 -17.21 -9.37
N LEU A 235 10.66 -16.46 -9.11
CA LEU A 235 10.67 -15.26 -8.28
C LEU A 235 10.81 -15.63 -6.81
N ASP A 236 10.15 -16.69 -6.34
CA ASP A 236 10.29 -17.19 -4.97
C ASP A 236 11.75 -17.58 -4.67
N LYS A 237 12.41 -18.27 -5.58
CA LYS A 237 13.84 -18.59 -5.46
C LYS A 237 14.75 -17.36 -5.47
N LYS A 238 14.41 -16.34 -6.27
CA LYS A 238 15.20 -15.10 -6.37
C LYS A 238 15.03 -14.20 -5.16
N TYR A 239 13.82 -14.19 -4.57
CA TYR A 239 13.42 -13.25 -3.53
C TYR A 239 12.96 -13.93 -2.24
N LEU A 240 13.39 -15.19 -2.00
CA LEU A 240 13.21 -15.83 -0.70
C LEU A 240 13.80 -14.91 0.38
N ARG A 241 12.94 -14.08 0.95
CA ARG A 241 13.27 -13.33 2.16
C ARG A 241 13.00 -14.27 3.34
N GLU A 242 14.01 -14.58 4.09
CA GLU A 242 13.78 -14.96 5.48
C GLU A 242 13.00 -13.80 6.14
N PRO A 243 12.00 -14.08 7.01
CA PRO A 243 11.34 -13.04 7.76
C PRO A 243 12.43 -12.17 8.39
N SER A 244 12.46 -10.88 8.03
CA SER A 244 13.46 -9.95 8.52
C SER A 244 13.40 -9.95 10.03
N ASN A 245 14.38 -10.60 10.64
CA ASN A 245 14.60 -10.50 12.07
C ASN A 245 14.78 -9.01 12.36
N PRO A 246 14.01 -8.39 13.26
CA PRO A 246 14.19 -6.99 13.59
C PRO A 246 15.65 -6.82 13.95
N LYS A 247 16.38 -5.96 13.26
CA LYS A 247 17.80 -5.70 13.46
C LYS A 247 18.00 -5.47 14.95
N LYS A 248 18.73 -6.37 15.62
CA LYS A 248 19.29 -6.10 16.94
C LYS A 248 20.08 -4.80 16.79
N THR A 249 19.61 -3.77 17.43
CA THR A 249 20.35 -2.52 17.52
C THR A 249 21.69 -2.83 18.20
N LYS A 250 22.76 -2.20 17.77
CA LYS A 250 24.13 -2.40 18.28
C LYS A 250 24.29 -2.21 19.80
N SER A 251 23.24 -1.81 20.52
CA SER A 251 23.25 -1.62 21.98
C SER A 251 23.11 -2.94 22.78
N ASP A 252 22.62 -4.03 22.17
CA ASP A 252 22.37 -5.26 22.92
C ASP A 252 23.59 -6.21 22.99
N ASN A 253 24.65 -5.92 22.23
CA ASN A 253 25.88 -6.70 22.25
C ASN A 253 26.93 -6.25 23.28
N GLU A 254 26.76 -5.10 23.92
CA GLU A 254 27.72 -4.64 24.96
C GLU A 254 27.31 -5.03 26.38
N LEU A 255 26.05 -5.42 26.61
CA LEU A 255 25.56 -5.82 27.93
C LEU A 255 25.75 -7.31 28.25
N PHE A 256 26.02 -8.15 27.24
CA PHE A 256 26.18 -9.59 27.47
C PHE A 256 27.62 -10.06 27.75
N ASN A 257 28.63 -9.19 27.56
CA ASN A 257 30.04 -9.50 27.77
C ASN A 257 30.63 -9.01 29.09
N SER A 258 29.84 -8.39 29.98
CA SER A 258 30.33 -7.90 31.28
C SER A 258 30.00 -8.81 32.49
N GLU A 259 29.28 -9.90 32.28
CA GLU A 259 28.89 -10.82 33.38
C GLU A 259 29.58 -12.20 33.37
N MET A 260 30.64 -12.39 32.59
CA MET A 260 31.42 -13.64 32.60
C MET A 260 32.91 -13.43 32.92
N THR A 261 33.23 -12.48 33.79
CA THR A 261 34.55 -12.42 34.46
C THR A 261 34.38 -11.87 35.87
N GLU A 262 33.96 -12.74 36.79
CA GLU A 262 34.35 -12.76 38.20
C GLU A 262 34.14 -14.19 38.73
#